data_a2a62e57b34e8e1047602e02aae52b83
#
_entry.id   a2a62e57b34e8e1047602e02aae52b83
#
_cell.length_a   1.000
_cell.length_b   1.000
_cell.length_c   1.000
_cell.angle_alpha   90.00
_cell.angle_beta   90.00
_cell.angle_gamma   90.00
#
_symmetry.space_group_name_H-M   'P 1'
#
loop_
_entity.id
_entity.type
_entity.pdbx_description
1 polymer ?
#
loop_
_entity_poly.entity_id
_entity_poly.type
_entity_poly.pdbx_seq_one_letter_code
_entity_poly.pdbx_strand_id
1 'polypeptide(L)'
;MTSRIIVADDHPLFREAMVRTVYRVLPSAHVAEAGSLDEVLQLASVGEALDTLILDLRFPGLDSVSRLAQLKRQLPRTTLIVVSMVDDPVIIDQVVACGVDGFIGKSLSAEQMGATILAVRAGEVLVRFAPSGLLPVANADSGTEHLTQRQQDVLRLIAQGKTNKEIAKALDISPFTVRIHVSSLLKALNVSSRTAAAVKYSAG
;
A
#
# COMPACT_ATOMS: atom_id res chain seq x y z
N MET A 1 2.25 25.72 -7.84
CA MET A 1 2.45 25.60 -6.38
C MET A 1 3.49 24.50 -6.15
N THR A 2 4.49 24.77 -5.35
CA THR A 2 5.55 23.80 -5.06
C THR A 2 5.06 22.82 -4.02
N SER A 3 5.08 21.52 -4.31
CA SER A 3 4.60 20.50 -3.37
C SER A 3 5.56 20.32 -2.21
N ARG A 4 5.05 20.34 -0.98
CA ARG A 4 5.83 20.10 0.23
C ARG A 4 5.66 18.66 0.71
N ILE A 5 6.77 17.92 0.79
CA ILE A 5 6.78 16.48 1.08
C ILE A 5 7.74 16.21 2.24
N ILE A 6 7.34 15.35 3.17
CA ILE A 6 8.25 14.80 4.17
C ILE A 6 8.45 13.32 3.88
N VAL A 7 9.71 12.89 3.87
CA VAL A 7 10.11 11.48 3.84
C VAL A 7 10.63 11.10 5.23
N ALA A 8 9.91 10.23 5.90
CA ALA A 8 10.13 9.82 7.28
C ALA A 8 10.48 8.33 7.35
N ASP A 9 11.75 8.03 7.59
CA ASP A 9 12.29 6.68 7.72
C ASP A 9 13.53 6.71 8.61
N ASP A 10 13.66 5.79 9.54
CA ASP A 10 14.81 5.73 10.46
C ASP A 10 16.05 5.09 9.82
N HIS A 11 15.90 4.46 8.64
CA HIS A 11 16.99 3.89 7.87
C HIS A 11 17.56 4.92 6.86
N PRO A 12 18.73 5.51 7.09
CA PRO A 12 19.24 6.61 6.27
C PRO A 12 19.36 6.28 4.78
N LEU A 13 19.83 5.07 4.44
CA LEU A 13 20.00 4.65 3.04
C LEU A 13 18.67 4.53 2.30
N PHE A 14 17.64 3.99 2.97
CA PHE A 14 16.32 3.88 2.36
C PHE A 14 15.67 5.26 2.23
N ARG A 15 15.82 6.10 3.26
CA ARG A 15 15.32 7.49 3.24
C ARG A 15 15.91 8.29 2.08
N GLU A 16 17.23 8.23 1.89
CA GLU A 16 17.91 8.88 0.75
C GLU A 16 17.41 8.34 -0.60
N ALA A 17 17.26 7.01 -0.74
CA ALA A 17 16.74 6.40 -1.96
C ALA A 17 15.29 6.83 -2.25
N MET A 18 14.47 6.97 -1.21
CA MET A 18 13.09 7.46 -1.34
C MET A 18 13.04 8.93 -1.73
N VAL A 19 13.89 9.79 -1.15
CA VAL A 19 14.03 11.21 -1.53
C VAL A 19 14.41 11.31 -3.02
N ARG A 20 15.37 10.54 -3.49
CA ARG A 20 15.74 10.49 -4.92
C ARG A 20 14.57 10.01 -5.79
N THR A 21 13.79 9.06 -5.32
CA THR A 21 12.60 8.56 -6.02
C THR A 21 11.54 9.64 -6.13
N VAL A 22 11.30 10.41 -5.06
CA VAL A 22 10.38 11.55 -5.07
C VAL A 22 10.85 12.61 -6.06
N TYR A 23 12.11 13.02 -6.04
CA TYR A 23 12.63 14.02 -6.99
C TYR A 23 12.57 13.58 -8.45
N ARG A 24 12.69 12.27 -8.72
CA ARG A 24 12.56 11.74 -10.09
C ARG A 24 11.15 11.96 -10.65
N VAL A 25 10.12 11.82 -9.82
CA VAL A 25 8.71 11.93 -10.26
C VAL A 25 8.11 13.30 -9.99
N LEU A 26 8.68 14.07 -9.08
CA LEU A 26 8.27 15.42 -8.66
C LEU A 26 9.49 16.33 -8.53
N PRO A 27 10.13 16.74 -9.64
CA PRO A 27 11.40 17.48 -9.61
C PRO A 27 11.33 18.84 -8.90
N SER A 28 10.15 19.46 -8.85
CA SER A 28 9.91 20.76 -8.21
C SER A 28 9.41 20.65 -6.77
N ALA A 29 9.37 19.46 -6.16
CA ALA A 29 8.93 19.29 -4.79
C ALA A 29 9.96 19.82 -3.79
N HIS A 30 9.50 20.39 -2.68
CA HIS A 30 10.32 20.61 -1.49
C HIS A 30 10.25 19.39 -0.60
N VAL A 31 11.34 18.62 -0.52
CA VAL A 31 11.41 17.40 0.27
C VAL A 31 12.22 17.66 1.52
N ALA A 32 11.59 17.44 2.69
CA ALA A 32 12.27 17.39 3.98
C ALA A 32 12.39 15.93 4.45
N GLU A 33 13.42 15.66 5.24
CA GLU A 33 13.69 14.34 5.82
C GLU A 33 13.43 14.33 7.32
N ALA A 34 12.96 13.20 7.85
CA ALA A 34 12.77 12.99 9.28
C ALA A 34 13.21 11.59 9.68
N GLY A 35 13.88 11.47 10.83
CA GLY A 35 14.31 10.22 11.44
C GLY A 35 13.46 9.78 12.63
N SER A 36 12.51 10.61 13.08
CA SER A 36 11.59 10.34 14.18
C SER A 36 10.24 11.03 14.00
N LEU A 37 9.21 10.55 14.70
CA LEU A 37 7.87 11.14 14.64
C LEU A 37 7.85 12.59 15.19
N ASP A 38 8.68 12.89 16.17
CA ASP A 38 8.79 14.23 16.72
C ASP A 38 9.33 15.21 15.67
N GLU A 39 10.33 14.80 14.89
CA GLU A 39 10.82 15.59 13.76
C GLU A 39 9.75 15.81 12.68
N VAL A 40 8.94 14.76 12.37
CA VAL A 40 7.81 14.88 11.44
C VAL A 40 6.84 15.94 11.93
N LEU A 41 6.45 15.89 13.21
CA LEU A 41 5.49 16.82 13.79
C LEU A 41 6.05 18.25 13.82
N GLN A 42 7.33 18.40 14.17
CA GLN A 42 8.03 19.69 14.14
C GLN A 42 8.06 20.26 12.72
N LEU A 43 8.48 19.48 11.76
CA LEU A 43 8.51 19.90 10.35
C LEU A 43 7.10 20.22 9.83
N ALA A 44 6.09 19.43 10.17
CA ALA A 44 4.72 19.65 9.72
C ALA A 44 4.08 20.91 10.32
N SER A 45 4.55 21.36 11.51
CA SER A 45 4.03 22.55 12.20
C SER A 45 4.58 23.88 11.67
N VAL A 46 5.64 23.88 10.89
CA VAL A 46 6.35 25.07 10.41
C VAL A 46 6.15 25.26 8.92
N GLY A 47 5.90 26.49 8.48
CA GLY A 47 5.84 26.87 7.06
C GLY A 47 4.50 26.58 6.40
N GLU A 48 4.52 26.28 5.08
CA GLU A 48 3.33 25.99 4.30
C GLU A 48 2.72 24.62 4.68
N ALA A 49 1.45 24.42 4.30
CA ALA A 49 0.76 23.15 4.55
C ALA A 49 1.53 21.97 3.93
N LEU A 50 1.61 20.88 4.68
CA LEU A 50 2.23 19.64 4.21
C LEU A 50 1.29 18.93 3.22
N ASP A 51 1.76 18.73 1.98
CA ASP A 51 0.97 18.04 0.96
C ASP A 51 1.03 16.52 1.11
N THR A 52 2.23 15.99 1.36
CA THR A 52 2.44 14.54 1.42
C THR A 52 3.40 14.15 2.53
N LEU A 53 3.04 13.13 3.28
CA LEU A 53 3.91 12.44 4.23
C LEU A 53 4.11 11.01 3.76
N ILE A 54 5.37 10.64 3.48
CA ILE A 54 5.80 9.26 3.20
C ILE A 54 6.44 8.76 4.48
N LEU A 55 5.85 7.75 5.11
CA LEU A 55 6.16 7.34 6.49
C LEU A 55 6.44 5.85 6.56
N ASP A 56 7.57 5.48 7.14
CA ASP A 56 7.81 4.07 7.53
C ASP A 56 6.81 3.64 8.61
N LEU A 57 6.28 2.44 8.48
CA LEU A 57 5.40 1.85 9.48
C LEU A 57 6.15 1.53 10.79
N ARG A 58 7.41 1.13 10.69
CA ARG A 58 8.29 0.86 11.85
C ARG A 58 9.18 2.06 12.13
N PHE A 59 8.58 3.12 12.63
CA PHE A 59 9.23 4.41 12.78
C PHE A 59 9.29 4.83 14.25
N PRO A 60 10.41 5.38 14.75
CA PRO A 60 10.54 5.84 16.12
C PRO A 60 9.44 6.82 16.52
N GLY A 61 8.71 6.50 17.59
CA GLY A 61 7.53 7.24 18.06
C GLY A 61 6.20 6.81 17.41
N LEU A 62 6.22 5.87 16.44
CA LEU A 62 5.03 5.28 15.85
C LEU A 62 4.84 3.84 16.37
N ASP A 63 4.46 3.69 17.62
CA ASP A 63 4.48 2.42 18.37
C ASP A 63 3.24 1.57 18.10
N SER A 64 2.22 2.12 17.45
CA SER A 64 0.96 1.42 17.22
C SER A 64 0.19 1.97 16.03
N VAL A 65 -0.71 1.15 15.50
CA VAL A 65 -1.67 1.55 14.47
C VAL A 65 -2.60 2.66 14.96
N SER A 66 -2.91 2.70 16.27
CA SER A 66 -3.68 3.79 16.88
C SER A 66 -2.95 5.13 16.80
N ARG A 67 -1.63 5.13 16.92
CA ARG A 67 -0.80 6.34 16.78
C ARG A 67 -0.81 6.83 15.33
N LEU A 68 -0.78 5.92 14.35
CA LEU A 68 -0.93 6.25 12.94
C LEU A 68 -2.29 6.91 12.65
N ALA A 69 -3.38 6.35 13.19
CA ALA A 69 -4.71 6.93 13.08
C ALA A 69 -4.80 8.33 13.72
N GLN A 70 -4.11 8.54 14.84
CA GLN A 70 -4.02 9.86 15.47
C GLN A 70 -3.27 10.85 14.59
N LEU A 71 -2.13 10.45 14.00
CA LEU A 71 -1.34 11.27 13.08
C LEU A 71 -2.17 11.69 11.87
N LYS A 72 -2.93 10.76 11.26
CA LYS A 72 -3.83 11.08 10.13
C LYS A 72 -4.90 12.10 10.51
N ARG A 73 -5.46 12.03 11.73
CA ARG A 73 -6.41 13.03 12.23
C ARG A 73 -5.78 14.39 12.47
N GLN A 74 -4.50 14.43 12.87
CA GLN A 74 -3.76 15.69 13.05
C GLN A 74 -3.40 16.35 11.73
N LEU A 75 -3.24 15.55 10.66
CA LEU A 75 -2.86 15.99 9.33
C LEU A 75 -3.96 15.65 8.28
N PRO A 76 -5.19 16.21 8.43
CA PRO A 76 -6.36 15.77 7.65
C PRO A 76 -6.27 16.08 6.15
N ARG A 77 -5.46 17.09 5.79
CA ARG A 77 -5.27 17.53 4.40
C ARG A 77 -4.01 16.95 3.75
N THR A 78 -3.20 16.24 4.51
CA THR A 78 -1.96 15.64 4.04
C THR A 78 -2.23 14.26 3.45
N THR A 79 -1.74 14.01 2.25
CA THR A 79 -1.68 12.67 1.66
C THR A 79 -0.69 11.83 2.47
N LEU A 80 -1.18 10.81 3.16
CA LEU A 80 -0.37 9.93 4.00
C LEU A 80 -0.10 8.60 3.29
N ILE A 81 1.14 8.38 2.92
CA ILE A 81 1.62 7.15 2.28
C ILE A 81 2.49 6.39 3.28
N VAL A 82 2.08 5.19 3.65
CA VAL A 82 2.88 4.30 4.50
C VAL A 82 3.78 3.44 3.63
N VAL A 83 5.05 3.35 4.00
CA VAL A 83 6.05 2.49 3.33
C VAL A 83 6.56 1.48 4.34
N SER A 84 6.61 0.18 4.00
CA SER A 84 7.00 -0.85 4.97
C SER A 84 7.57 -2.11 4.32
N MET A 85 8.38 -2.85 5.10
CA MET A 85 8.75 -4.24 4.79
C MET A 85 7.66 -5.24 5.17
N VAL A 86 6.61 -4.80 5.86
CA VAL A 86 5.51 -5.65 6.30
C VAL A 86 4.69 -6.10 5.07
N ASP A 87 4.50 -7.39 4.96
CA ASP A 87 3.69 -8.06 3.94
C ASP A 87 2.51 -8.85 4.51
N ASP A 88 2.32 -8.79 5.84
CA ASP A 88 1.19 -9.41 6.53
C ASP A 88 -0.12 -8.68 6.18
N PRO A 89 -1.07 -9.35 5.52
CA PRO A 89 -2.33 -8.75 5.11
C PRO A 89 -3.15 -8.18 6.28
N VAL A 90 -3.08 -8.79 7.47
CA VAL A 90 -3.82 -8.32 8.65
C VAL A 90 -3.29 -6.97 9.12
N ILE A 91 -1.96 -6.80 9.15
CA ILE A 91 -1.33 -5.52 9.53
C ILE A 91 -1.63 -4.46 8.46
N ILE A 92 -1.52 -4.82 7.18
CA ILE A 92 -1.83 -3.90 6.07
C ILE A 92 -3.28 -3.43 6.16
N ASP A 93 -4.22 -4.33 6.46
CA ASP A 93 -5.62 -3.99 6.68
C ASP A 93 -5.83 -2.98 7.80
N GLN A 94 -5.17 -3.20 8.93
CA GLN A 94 -5.25 -2.29 10.08
C GLN A 94 -4.71 -0.91 9.72
N VAL A 95 -3.59 -0.84 8.98
CA VAL A 95 -2.99 0.41 8.50
C VAL A 95 -3.95 1.14 7.56
N VAL A 96 -4.54 0.43 6.61
CA VAL A 96 -5.50 1.01 5.66
C VAL A 96 -6.78 1.48 6.38
N ALA A 97 -7.25 0.73 7.38
CA ALA A 97 -8.40 1.13 8.20
C ALA A 97 -8.18 2.44 8.98
N CYS A 98 -6.93 2.85 9.20
CA CYS A 98 -6.60 4.15 9.78
C CYS A 98 -6.85 5.33 8.85
N GLY A 99 -7.20 5.08 7.58
CA GLY A 99 -7.47 6.12 6.59
C GLY A 99 -6.22 6.65 5.91
N VAL A 100 -5.13 5.85 5.83
CA VAL A 100 -3.98 6.20 5.00
C VAL A 100 -4.38 6.18 3.52
N ASP A 101 -3.77 7.05 2.73
CA ASP A 101 -4.11 7.20 1.32
C ASP A 101 -3.36 6.18 0.44
N GLY A 102 -2.21 5.66 0.93
CA GLY A 102 -1.46 4.65 0.23
C GLY A 102 -0.62 3.76 1.15
N PHE A 103 -0.37 2.51 0.71
CA PHE A 103 0.58 1.59 1.31
C PHE A 103 1.52 1.04 0.24
N ILE A 104 2.83 1.14 0.48
CA ILE A 104 3.90 0.74 -0.46
C ILE A 104 4.84 -0.24 0.26
N GLY A 105 5.03 -1.43 -0.31
CA GLY A 105 6.05 -2.36 0.15
C GLY A 105 7.47 -1.88 -0.21
N LYS A 106 8.40 -1.89 0.74
CA LYS A 106 9.81 -1.50 0.53
C LYS A 106 10.55 -2.42 -0.47
N SER A 107 9.98 -3.57 -0.80
CA SER A 107 10.51 -4.52 -1.81
C SER A 107 10.20 -4.12 -3.26
N LEU A 108 9.37 -3.11 -3.49
CA LEU A 108 9.08 -2.62 -4.83
C LEU A 108 10.27 -1.87 -5.43
N SER A 109 10.37 -1.85 -6.76
CA SER A 109 11.37 -1.04 -7.45
C SER A 109 11.10 0.46 -7.25
N ALA A 110 12.15 1.28 -7.37
CA ALA A 110 12.03 2.74 -7.29
C ALA A 110 11.06 3.32 -8.33
N GLU A 111 10.94 2.69 -9.50
CA GLU A 111 9.99 3.06 -10.54
C GLU A 111 8.55 2.79 -10.10
N GLN A 112 8.29 1.59 -9.56
CA GLN A 112 6.98 1.21 -9.05
C GLN A 112 6.55 2.07 -7.85
N MET A 113 7.49 2.40 -6.94
CA MET A 113 7.25 3.31 -5.83
C MET A 113 6.87 4.71 -6.34
N GLY A 114 7.66 5.26 -7.28
CA GLY A 114 7.39 6.58 -7.87
C GLY A 114 6.03 6.64 -8.56
N ALA A 115 5.67 5.65 -9.37
CA ALA A 115 4.36 5.56 -10.02
C ALA A 115 3.23 5.48 -8.99
N THR A 116 3.41 4.74 -7.89
CA THR A 116 2.41 4.63 -6.83
C THR A 116 2.24 5.94 -6.06
N ILE A 117 3.34 6.65 -5.76
CA ILE A 117 3.29 7.98 -5.12
C ILE A 117 2.47 8.95 -5.98
N LEU A 118 2.70 9.00 -7.29
CA LEU A 118 1.94 9.88 -8.18
C LEU A 118 0.46 9.53 -8.21
N ALA A 119 0.10 8.27 -8.31
CA ALA A 119 -1.29 7.81 -8.36
C ALA A 119 -2.03 8.12 -7.03
N VAL A 120 -1.39 7.89 -5.87
CA VAL A 120 -1.97 8.23 -4.57
C VAL A 120 -2.18 9.74 -4.43
N ARG A 121 -1.22 10.56 -4.87
CA ARG A 121 -1.35 12.03 -4.88
C ARG A 121 -2.45 12.52 -5.84
N ALA A 122 -2.76 11.76 -6.89
CA ALA A 122 -3.89 12.03 -7.78
C ALA A 122 -5.25 11.63 -7.18
N GLY A 123 -5.27 11.10 -5.94
CA GLY A 123 -6.48 10.74 -5.21
C GLY A 123 -6.86 9.25 -5.30
N GLU A 124 -5.99 8.41 -5.86
CA GLU A 124 -6.20 6.96 -5.82
C GLU A 124 -5.79 6.42 -4.44
N VAL A 125 -6.62 5.56 -3.84
CA VAL A 125 -6.23 4.81 -2.64
C VAL A 125 -5.62 3.49 -3.09
N LEU A 126 -4.30 3.35 -2.90
CA LEU A 126 -3.54 2.23 -3.42
C LEU A 126 -2.77 1.48 -2.33
N VAL A 127 -2.79 0.16 -2.44
CA VAL A 127 -1.91 -0.74 -1.68
C VAL A 127 -1.09 -1.55 -2.70
N ARG A 128 0.22 -1.38 -2.66
CA ARG A 128 1.16 -2.11 -3.51
C ARG A 128 2.30 -2.67 -2.68
N PHE A 129 2.43 -3.98 -2.68
CA PHE A 129 3.57 -4.69 -2.08
C PHE A 129 3.86 -5.94 -2.91
N ALA A 130 5.12 -6.40 -2.88
CA ALA A 130 5.48 -7.72 -3.40
C ALA A 130 5.40 -8.69 -2.22
N PRO A 131 4.63 -9.79 -2.30
CA PRO A 131 4.63 -10.80 -1.26
C PRO A 131 6.04 -11.36 -1.06
N SER A 132 6.51 -11.40 0.18
CA SER A 132 7.82 -12.00 0.49
C SER A 132 7.77 -13.50 0.21
N GLY A 133 8.61 -13.96 -0.70
CA GLY A 133 8.76 -15.40 -1.00
C GLY A 133 8.73 -15.79 -2.47
N LEU A 134 8.51 -14.85 -3.39
CA LEU A 134 8.64 -15.13 -4.81
C LEU A 134 9.67 -14.17 -5.43
N LEU A 135 10.88 -14.68 -5.68
CA LEU A 135 11.71 -14.15 -6.75
C LEU A 135 10.84 -14.12 -8.02
N PRO A 136 10.96 -13.08 -8.87
CA PRO A 136 10.25 -13.09 -10.14
C PRO A 136 10.78 -14.23 -10.99
N VAL A 137 10.14 -15.37 -10.94
CA VAL A 137 10.29 -16.38 -11.99
C VAL A 137 9.43 -15.85 -13.13
N ALA A 138 10.10 -15.22 -14.10
CA ALA A 138 9.53 -15.06 -15.41
C ALA A 138 9.25 -16.44 -15.96
N ASN A 139 8.00 -16.88 -15.89
CA ASN A 139 7.45 -17.82 -16.85
C ASN A 139 5.92 -17.76 -16.76
N ALA A 140 5.35 -17.29 -17.85
CA ALA A 140 3.96 -17.50 -18.16
C ALA A 140 3.74 -19.00 -18.33
N ASP A 141 3.04 -19.61 -17.35
CA ASP A 141 2.12 -20.68 -17.74
C ASP A 141 0.96 -20.77 -16.74
N SER A 142 -0.18 -20.93 -17.29
CA SER A 142 -1.50 -20.77 -16.74
C SER A 142 -1.90 -21.94 -15.85
N GLY A 143 -2.23 -21.67 -14.57
CA GLY A 143 -2.88 -22.64 -13.72
C GLY A 143 -3.18 -22.05 -12.33
N THR A 144 -4.25 -22.50 -11.70
CA THR A 144 -4.62 -22.15 -10.32
C THR A 144 -3.57 -22.57 -9.28
N GLU A 145 -2.56 -23.33 -9.70
CA GLU A 145 -1.50 -23.91 -8.84
C GLU A 145 -0.54 -22.86 -8.26
N HIS A 146 -0.54 -21.63 -8.78
CA HIS A 146 0.37 -20.56 -8.33
C HIS A 146 -0.30 -19.47 -7.48
N LEU A 147 -1.57 -19.69 -7.07
CA LEU A 147 -2.27 -18.73 -6.20
C LEU A 147 -1.79 -18.88 -4.75
N THR A 148 -1.59 -17.74 -4.07
CA THR A 148 -1.37 -17.76 -2.63
C THR A 148 -2.58 -18.35 -1.91
N GLN A 149 -2.40 -18.88 -0.70
CA GLN A 149 -3.49 -19.43 0.11
C GLN A 149 -4.64 -18.41 0.24
N ARG A 150 -4.31 -17.13 0.43
CA ARG A 150 -5.31 -16.07 0.56
C ARG A 150 -6.07 -15.79 -0.73
N GLN A 151 -5.39 -15.86 -1.87
CA GLN A 151 -6.03 -15.74 -3.18
C GLN A 151 -6.96 -16.93 -3.45
N GLN A 152 -6.58 -18.14 -3.04
CA GLN A 152 -7.43 -19.34 -3.14
C GLN A 152 -8.69 -19.21 -2.29
N ASP A 153 -8.57 -18.71 -1.03
CA ASP A 153 -9.71 -18.46 -0.16
C ASP A 153 -10.69 -17.44 -0.77
N VAL A 154 -10.15 -16.35 -1.30
CA VAL A 154 -10.94 -15.32 -1.99
C VAL A 154 -11.60 -15.89 -3.25
N LEU A 155 -10.88 -16.67 -4.05
CA LEU A 155 -11.39 -17.29 -5.28
C LEU A 155 -12.55 -18.25 -4.97
N ARG A 156 -12.39 -19.09 -3.96
CA ARG A 156 -13.45 -20.00 -3.49
C ARG A 156 -14.73 -19.24 -3.10
N LEU A 157 -14.60 -18.15 -2.37
CA LEU A 157 -15.75 -17.33 -1.96
C LEU A 157 -16.37 -16.55 -3.14
N ILE A 158 -15.56 -16.15 -4.11
CA ILE A 158 -16.02 -15.57 -5.39
C ILE A 158 -16.85 -16.60 -6.17
N ALA A 159 -16.39 -17.84 -6.26
CA ALA A 159 -17.11 -18.91 -6.94
C ALA A 159 -18.45 -19.24 -6.28
N GLN A 160 -18.56 -19.01 -4.95
CA GLN A 160 -19.82 -19.10 -4.19
C GLN A 160 -20.75 -17.89 -4.39
N GLY A 161 -20.39 -16.92 -5.24
CA GLY A 161 -21.18 -15.71 -5.50
C GLY A 161 -21.14 -14.65 -4.39
N LYS A 162 -20.26 -14.77 -3.40
CA LYS A 162 -20.15 -13.83 -2.27
C LYS A 162 -19.73 -12.45 -2.72
N THR A 163 -20.34 -11.40 -2.21
CA THR A 163 -19.93 -10.01 -2.39
C THR A 163 -18.63 -9.72 -1.63
N ASN A 164 -17.94 -8.61 -1.98
CA ASN A 164 -16.74 -8.21 -1.24
C ASN A 164 -17.01 -7.97 0.26
N LYS A 165 -18.21 -7.51 0.63
CA LYS A 165 -18.61 -7.35 2.04
C LYS A 165 -18.74 -8.68 2.77
N GLU A 166 -19.32 -9.69 2.12
CA GLU A 166 -19.48 -11.03 2.68
C GLU A 166 -18.14 -11.77 2.75
N ILE A 167 -17.27 -11.60 1.74
CA ILE A 167 -15.91 -12.14 1.74
C ILE A 167 -15.10 -11.51 2.88
N ALA A 168 -15.19 -10.20 3.04
CA ALA A 168 -14.55 -9.46 4.11
C ALA A 168 -14.93 -10.01 5.49
N LYS A 169 -16.25 -10.22 5.72
CA LYS A 169 -16.76 -10.82 6.96
C LYS A 169 -16.28 -12.26 7.15
N ALA A 170 -16.27 -13.07 6.09
CA ALA A 170 -15.87 -14.48 6.15
C ALA A 170 -14.38 -14.67 6.43
N LEU A 171 -13.56 -13.72 5.99
CA LEU A 171 -12.09 -13.77 6.10
C LEU A 171 -11.53 -12.85 7.20
N ASP A 172 -12.40 -12.16 7.93
CA ASP A 172 -12.05 -11.18 8.98
C ASP A 172 -11.08 -10.09 8.49
N ILE A 173 -11.39 -9.49 7.35
CA ILE A 173 -10.61 -8.42 6.72
C ILE A 173 -11.53 -7.30 6.21
N SER A 174 -10.95 -6.16 5.83
CA SER A 174 -11.75 -5.06 5.27
C SER A 174 -12.29 -5.38 3.86
N PRO A 175 -13.45 -4.83 3.46
CA PRO A 175 -13.92 -4.93 2.07
C PRO A 175 -12.94 -4.32 1.06
N PHE A 176 -12.09 -3.40 1.49
CA PHE A 176 -11.04 -2.79 0.70
C PHE A 176 -9.94 -3.80 0.39
N THR A 177 -9.47 -4.56 1.39
CA THR A 177 -8.47 -5.62 1.21
C THR A 177 -9.00 -6.75 0.33
N VAL A 178 -10.29 -7.09 0.45
CA VAL A 178 -10.90 -8.01 -0.51
C VAL A 178 -10.76 -7.49 -1.94
N ARG A 179 -10.96 -6.19 -2.18
CA ARG A 179 -10.77 -5.59 -3.52
C ARG A 179 -9.35 -5.78 -4.03
N ILE A 180 -8.34 -5.60 -3.17
CA ILE A 180 -6.93 -5.81 -3.52
C ILE A 180 -6.68 -7.27 -3.91
N HIS A 181 -7.14 -8.21 -3.07
CA HIS A 181 -7.00 -9.63 -3.37
C HIS A 181 -7.72 -10.03 -4.67
N VAL A 182 -8.92 -9.49 -4.90
CA VAL A 182 -9.65 -9.72 -6.16
C VAL A 182 -8.86 -9.16 -7.34
N SER A 183 -8.35 -7.94 -7.27
CA SER A 183 -7.56 -7.34 -8.36
C SER A 183 -6.28 -8.15 -8.65
N SER A 184 -5.56 -8.55 -7.61
CA SER A 184 -4.36 -9.39 -7.72
C SER A 184 -4.70 -10.78 -8.28
N LEU A 185 -5.79 -11.38 -7.82
CA LEU A 185 -6.30 -12.67 -8.29
C LEU A 185 -6.67 -12.65 -9.78
N LEU A 186 -7.38 -11.63 -10.25
CA LEU A 186 -7.74 -11.49 -11.66
C LEU A 186 -6.50 -11.41 -12.54
N LYS A 187 -5.46 -10.70 -12.10
CA LYS A 187 -4.18 -10.64 -12.80
C LYS A 187 -3.48 -12.00 -12.80
N ALA A 188 -3.41 -12.68 -11.66
CA ALA A 188 -2.77 -13.99 -11.55
C ALA A 188 -3.46 -15.06 -12.41
N LEU A 189 -4.79 -15.00 -12.51
CA LEU A 189 -5.57 -15.91 -13.37
C LEU A 189 -5.62 -15.47 -14.85
N ASN A 190 -5.05 -14.31 -15.17
CA ASN A 190 -5.12 -13.70 -16.51
C ASN A 190 -6.56 -13.57 -17.02
N VAL A 191 -7.46 -13.07 -16.18
CA VAL A 191 -8.87 -12.84 -16.51
C VAL A 191 -9.26 -11.39 -16.23
N SER A 192 -10.21 -10.86 -17.00
CA SER A 192 -10.63 -9.45 -16.92
C SER A 192 -11.80 -9.19 -16.00
N SER A 193 -12.45 -10.25 -15.48
CA SER A 193 -13.65 -10.07 -14.65
C SER A 193 -13.76 -11.11 -13.55
N ARG A 194 -14.47 -10.73 -12.47
CA ARG A 194 -14.83 -11.58 -11.35
C ARG A 194 -15.60 -12.84 -11.80
N THR A 195 -16.52 -12.68 -12.74
CA THR A 195 -17.31 -13.79 -13.31
C THR A 195 -16.40 -14.77 -14.06
N ALA A 196 -15.45 -14.26 -14.84
CA ALA A 196 -14.48 -15.11 -15.51
C ALA A 196 -13.58 -15.89 -14.52
N ALA A 197 -13.21 -15.28 -13.40
CA ALA A 197 -12.48 -15.98 -12.34
C ALA A 197 -13.30 -17.09 -11.69
N ALA A 198 -14.60 -16.85 -11.41
CA ALA A 198 -15.51 -17.85 -10.87
C ALA A 198 -15.68 -19.05 -11.81
N VAL A 199 -15.88 -18.80 -13.11
CA VAL A 199 -16.00 -19.85 -14.14
C VAL A 199 -14.71 -20.67 -14.24
N LYS A 200 -13.54 -20.01 -14.25
CA LYS A 200 -12.25 -20.72 -14.30
C LYS A 200 -12.02 -21.64 -13.11
N TYR A 201 -12.48 -21.23 -11.90
CA TYR A 201 -12.41 -22.06 -10.71
C TYR A 201 -13.35 -23.28 -10.77
N SER A 202 -14.55 -23.12 -11.36
CA SER A 202 -15.54 -24.21 -11.45
C SER A 202 -15.24 -25.21 -12.56
N ALA A 203 -14.30 -24.89 -13.47
CA ALA A 203 -13.92 -25.73 -14.60
C ALA A 203 -12.66 -26.59 -14.36
N GLY A 204 -11.96 -26.40 -13.25
CA GLY A 204 -10.78 -27.16 -12.82
C GLY A 204 -11.02 -27.86 -11.50
#